data_2d96662ab9726cb706d1f5d5060537e4
#
_entry.id   2d96662ab9726cb706d1f5d5060537e4
#
_cell.length_a   1.000
_cell.length_b   1.000
_cell.length_c   1.000
_cell.angle_alpha   90.00
_cell.angle_beta   90.00
_cell.angle_gamma   90.00
#
_symmetry.space_group_name_H-M   'P 1'
#
loop_
_entity.id
_entity.type
_entity.pdbx_description
1 polymer ?
#
loop_
_entity_poly.entity_id
_entity_poly.type
_entity_poly.pdbx_seq_one_letter_code
_entity_poly.pdbx_strand_id
1 'polypeptide(L)'
;VRESGATALHYLGVLPAILLNIPENKNDKNHSVKFGFGAGVNPKHHALFEKRFGFPLIEAWAMTESGAGGCIAASHEPRHVGNCCFGKLTDKVSIKLIDENGHEVSEGAPGELLVRATGDNPKYGFFSHYFKNEAATAETWKDNWLHTGDVVRQGEDGSLYFVDRR
;
A
#
# COMPACT_ATOMS: atom_id res chain seq x y z
N VAL A 1 -5.08 7.82 -21.85
CA VAL A 1 -4.21 6.63 -21.70
C VAL A 1 -3.92 6.01 -23.05
N ARG A 2 -4.95 5.72 -23.87
CA ARG A 2 -4.78 5.04 -25.17
C ARG A 2 -3.99 5.88 -26.17
N GLU A 3 -4.39 7.12 -26.37
CA GLU A 3 -3.77 8.05 -27.32
C GLU A 3 -2.37 8.51 -26.88
N SER A 4 -2.11 8.52 -25.57
CA SER A 4 -0.82 8.95 -25.02
C SER A 4 0.28 7.88 -25.11
N GLY A 5 -0.07 6.62 -25.44
CA GLY A 5 0.88 5.49 -25.41
C GLY A 5 1.42 5.19 -24.01
N ALA A 6 0.73 5.61 -22.94
CA ALA A 6 1.16 5.39 -21.56
C ALA A 6 1.35 3.90 -21.28
N THR A 7 2.45 3.56 -20.61
CA THR A 7 2.82 2.18 -20.25
C THR A 7 2.57 1.85 -18.78
N ALA A 8 2.34 2.86 -17.94
CA ALA A 8 1.97 2.73 -16.54
C ALA A 8 0.77 3.63 -16.22
N LEU A 9 -0.09 3.17 -15.32
CA LEU A 9 -1.24 3.90 -14.80
C LEU A 9 -1.10 4.06 -13.30
N HIS A 10 -1.00 5.31 -12.81
CA HIS A 10 -1.16 5.56 -11.38
C HIS A 10 -2.64 5.65 -11.03
N TYR A 11 -3.09 4.92 -10.01
CA TYR A 11 -4.49 4.90 -9.58
C TYR A 11 -4.65 5.11 -8.07
N LEU A 12 -5.84 5.58 -7.70
CA LEU A 12 -6.40 5.46 -6.36
C LEU A 12 -7.61 4.53 -6.44
N GLY A 13 -7.96 3.88 -5.36
CA GLY A 13 -8.95 2.81 -5.32
C GLY A 13 -10.30 3.11 -5.96
N VAL A 14 -10.71 4.37 -6.01
CA VAL A 14 -11.94 4.81 -6.68
C VAL A 14 -11.87 4.67 -8.20
N LEU A 15 -10.70 4.82 -8.81
CA LEU A 15 -10.55 4.80 -10.28
C LEU A 15 -10.93 3.45 -10.91
N PRO A 16 -10.48 2.29 -10.39
CA PRO A 16 -10.94 0.99 -10.88
C PRO A 16 -12.46 0.84 -10.85
N ALA A 17 -13.10 1.29 -9.77
CA ALA A 17 -14.57 1.23 -9.64
C ALA A 17 -15.28 2.08 -10.70
N ILE A 18 -14.81 3.32 -10.94
CA ILE A 18 -15.35 4.21 -11.97
C ILE A 18 -15.23 3.57 -13.35
N LEU A 19 -14.05 3.04 -13.69
CA LEU A 19 -13.81 2.45 -15.00
C LEU A 19 -14.64 1.16 -15.23
N LEU A 20 -14.85 0.36 -14.19
CA LEU A 20 -15.69 -0.84 -14.27
C LEU A 20 -17.18 -0.52 -14.46
N ASN A 21 -17.65 0.64 -13.99
CA ASN A 21 -19.03 1.08 -14.17
C ASN A 21 -19.35 1.60 -15.60
N ILE A 22 -18.32 1.89 -16.40
CA ILE A 22 -18.51 2.24 -17.81
C ILE A 22 -18.83 0.96 -18.59
N PRO A 23 -19.77 0.98 -19.55
CA PRO A 23 -20.06 -0.19 -20.39
C PRO A 23 -18.81 -0.77 -21.04
N GLU A 24 -18.74 -2.10 -21.10
CA GLU A 24 -17.62 -2.80 -21.75
C GLU A 24 -17.49 -2.40 -23.22
N ASN A 25 -16.27 -2.24 -23.68
CA ASN A 25 -15.95 -1.84 -25.04
C ASN A 25 -14.86 -2.74 -25.62
N LYS A 26 -14.99 -3.08 -26.91
CA LYS A 26 -13.98 -3.88 -27.63
C LYS A 26 -12.56 -3.29 -27.57
N ASN A 27 -12.44 -2.01 -27.27
CA ASN A 27 -11.17 -1.31 -27.15
C ASN A 27 -10.63 -1.24 -25.70
N ASP A 28 -11.27 -1.90 -24.72
CA ASP A 28 -10.82 -1.85 -23.31
C ASP A 28 -9.39 -2.35 -23.14
N LYS A 29 -8.95 -3.29 -23.99
CA LYS A 29 -7.57 -3.81 -24.04
C LYS A 29 -6.67 -3.16 -25.08
N ASN A 30 -7.18 -2.19 -25.84
CA ASN A 30 -6.41 -1.52 -26.90
C ASN A 30 -5.63 -0.33 -26.32
N HIS A 31 -4.54 -0.61 -25.62
CA HIS A 31 -3.63 0.37 -25.00
C HIS A 31 -2.24 -0.24 -24.78
N SER A 32 -1.28 0.60 -24.39
CA SER A 32 0.12 0.19 -24.12
C SER A 32 0.42 -0.01 -22.63
N VAL A 33 -0.58 0.11 -21.74
CA VAL A 33 -0.38 -0.01 -20.28
C VAL A 33 0.06 -1.43 -19.93
N LYS A 34 1.14 -1.54 -19.20
CA LYS A 34 1.72 -2.80 -18.73
C LYS A 34 1.32 -3.13 -17.30
N PHE A 35 1.11 -2.11 -16.46
CA PHE A 35 0.66 -2.24 -15.08
C PHE A 35 0.00 -0.95 -14.57
N GLY A 36 -0.89 -1.09 -13.60
CA GLY A 36 -1.31 -0.01 -12.72
C GLY A 36 -0.52 -0.07 -11.41
N PHE A 37 -0.21 1.09 -10.84
CA PHE A 37 0.43 1.21 -9.53
C PHE A 37 -0.39 2.16 -8.66
N GLY A 38 -0.79 1.72 -7.47
CA GLY A 38 -1.63 2.54 -6.61
C GLY A 38 -2.03 1.82 -5.33
N ALA A 39 -3.09 2.31 -4.69
CA ALA A 39 -3.57 1.76 -3.43
C ALA A 39 -5.09 1.76 -3.32
N GLY A 40 -5.63 0.84 -2.53
CA GLY A 40 -7.01 0.84 -2.07
C GLY A 40 -8.02 0.35 -3.10
N VAL A 41 -7.63 -0.53 -4.02
CA VAL A 41 -8.61 -1.15 -4.91
C VAL A 41 -9.59 -2.01 -4.10
N ASN A 42 -10.89 -1.85 -4.36
CA ASN A 42 -11.88 -2.70 -3.72
C ASN A 42 -11.64 -4.17 -4.09
N PRO A 43 -11.58 -5.10 -3.11
CA PRO A 43 -11.34 -6.52 -3.35
C PRO A 43 -12.21 -7.13 -4.45
N LYS A 44 -13.49 -6.75 -4.50
CA LYS A 44 -14.44 -7.23 -5.51
C LYS A 44 -14.13 -6.75 -6.93
N HIS A 45 -13.44 -5.63 -7.06
CA HIS A 45 -13.10 -5.02 -8.34
C HIS A 45 -11.74 -5.43 -8.87
N HIS A 46 -10.82 -5.86 -8.02
CA HIS A 46 -9.42 -6.08 -8.39
C HIS A 46 -9.28 -7.08 -9.55
N ALA A 47 -9.70 -8.31 -9.37
CA ALA A 47 -9.63 -9.34 -10.41
C ALA A 47 -10.47 -9.00 -11.65
N LEU A 48 -11.64 -8.38 -11.45
CA LEU A 48 -12.51 -7.97 -12.56
C LEU A 48 -11.84 -6.91 -13.44
N PHE A 49 -11.16 -5.94 -12.81
CA PHE A 49 -10.43 -4.92 -13.52
C PHE A 49 -9.29 -5.50 -14.37
N GLU A 50 -8.45 -6.33 -13.77
CA GLU A 50 -7.33 -6.97 -14.46
C GLU A 50 -7.81 -7.82 -15.65
N LYS A 51 -8.89 -8.58 -15.46
CA LYS A 51 -9.50 -9.38 -16.54
C LYS A 51 -10.00 -8.50 -17.69
N ARG A 52 -10.72 -7.41 -17.37
CA ARG A 52 -11.33 -6.53 -18.35
C ARG A 52 -10.30 -5.73 -19.13
N PHE A 53 -9.36 -5.09 -18.45
CA PHE A 53 -8.40 -4.17 -19.08
C PHE A 53 -7.08 -4.84 -19.47
N GLY A 54 -6.77 -6.04 -18.96
CA GLY A 54 -5.65 -6.84 -19.45
C GLY A 54 -4.29 -6.45 -18.89
N PHE A 55 -4.22 -5.75 -17.76
CA PHE A 55 -2.98 -5.45 -17.05
C PHE A 55 -3.16 -5.54 -15.53
N PRO A 56 -2.10 -5.89 -14.78
CA PRO A 56 -2.17 -6.02 -13.34
C PRO A 56 -2.28 -4.66 -12.63
N LEU A 57 -3.01 -4.63 -11.51
CA LEU A 57 -2.97 -3.54 -10.53
C LEU A 57 -2.02 -3.92 -9.40
N ILE A 58 -0.90 -3.23 -9.30
CA ILE A 58 0.06 -3.41 -8.22
C ILE A 58 -0.41 -2.56 -7.04
N GLU A 59 -0.96 -3.22 -6.02
CA GLU A 59 -1.31 -2.56 -4.77
C GLU A 59 -0.05 -2.20 -4.00
N ALA A 60 0.00 -0.99 -3.48
CA ALA A 60 1.09 -0.49 -2.68
C ALA A 60 0.58 0.17 -1.40
N TRP A 61 1.38 0.10 -0.36
CA TRP A 61 1.21 0.90 0.83
C TRP A 61 2.28 1.98 0.87
N ALA A 62 1.86 3.20 1.02
CA ALA A 62 2.69 4.36 1.27
C ALA A 62 1.83 5.48 1.85
N MET A 63 2.43 6.37 2.61
CA MET A 63 1.80 7.60 3.08
C MET A 63 2.80 8.76 2.90
N THR A 64 2.33 9.99 2.98
CA THR A 64 3.18 11.18 2.83
C THR A 64 4.32 11.15 3.84
N GLU A 65 4.04 10.74 5.05
CA GLU A 65 4.98 10.65 6.16
C GLU A 65 6.03 9.55 5.97
N SER A 66 5.67 8.45 5.31
CA SER A 66 6.64 7.38 5.04
C SER A 66 7.59 7.71 3.89
N GLY A 67 7.23 8.68 3.05
CA GLY A 67 8.04 9.09 1.90
C GLY A 67 8.42 7.91 1.00
N ALA A 68 9.55 8.03 0.34
CA ALA A 68 10.11 6.94 -0.47
C ALA A 68 10.74 5.82 0.37
N GLY A 69 11.05 6.11 1.65
CA GLY A 69 11.69 5.15 2.56
C GLY A 69 10.78 4.02 3.00
N GLY A 70 9.47 4.28 3.10
CA GLY A 70 8.49 3.35 3.66
C GLY A 70 7.52 2.72 2.65
N CYS A 71 7.76 2.82 1.35
CA CYS A 71 6.86 2.23 0.36
C CYS A 71 6.99 0.69 0.32
N ILE A 72 5.85 0.00 0.42
CA ILE A 72 5.74 -1.46 0.28
C ILE A 72 4.77 -1.75 -0.86
N ALA A 73 5.10 -2.64 -1.78
CA ALA A 73 4.27 -2.92 -2.95
C ALA A 73 4.20 -4.41 -3.30
N ALA A 74 3.03 -4.87 -3.71
CA ALA A 74 2.77 -6.22 -4.20
C ALA A 74 3.28 -6.39 -5.65
N SER A 75 4.58 -6.15 -5.87
CA SER A 75 5.21 -6.18 -7.18
C SER A 75 5.63 -7.56 -7.67
N HIS A 76 5.55 -8.58 -6.81
CA HIS A 76 5.93 -9.97 -7.10
C HIS A 76 4.79 -10.92 -6.74
N GLU A 77 4.70 -12.03 -7.48
CA GLU A 77 3.74 -13.09 -7.16
C GLU A 77 4.17 -13.91 -5.92
N PRO A 78 3.22 -14.40 -5.13
CA PRO A 78 1.77 -14.19 -5.24
C PRO A 78 1.36 -12.78 -4.79
N ARG A 79 0.56 -12.07 -5.61
CA ARG A 79 0.03 -10.72 -5.26
C ARG A 79 -1.24 -10.80 -4.40
N HIS A 80 -1.80 -11.98 -4.21
CA HIS A 80 -3.04 -12.20 -3.46
C HIS A 80 -4.19 -11.26 -3.88
N VAL A 81 -4.41 -11.18 -5.20
CA VAL A 81 -5.40 -10.30 -5.86
C VAL A 81 -6.78 -10.42 -5.19
N GLY A 82 -7.37 -9.27 -4.85
CA GLY A 82 -8.68 -9.22 -4.19
C GLY A 82 -8.66 -9.39 -2.67
N ASN A 83 -7.49 -9.42 -2.03
CA ASN A 83 -7.35 -9.59 -0.58
C ASN A 83 -6.73 -8.37 0.14
N CYS A 84 -6.70 -7.20 -0.48
CA CYS A 84 -6.05 -6.00 0.04
C CYS A 84 -4.56 -6.21 0.39
N CYS A 85 -3.89 -7.16 -0.31
CA CYS A 85 -2.47 -7.41 -0.16
C CYS A 85 -1.68 -6.28 -0.82
N PHE A 86 -0.77 -5.66 -0.08
CA PHE A 86 0.15 -4.66 -0.60
C PHE A 86 1.61 -5.12 -0.63
N GLY A 87 1.84 -6.43 -0.55
CA GLY A 87 3.15 -7.05 -0.79
C GLY A 87 3.89 -7.47 0.46
N LYS A 88 5.20 -7.65 0.31
CA LYS A 88 6.12 -8.10 1.35
C LYS A 88 7.15 -7.01 1.66
N LEU A 89 7.74 -7.11 2.84
CA LEU A 89 8.84 -6.22 3.23
C LEU A 89 10.03 -6.35 2.30
N THR A 90 10.72 -5.24 2.12
CA THR A 90 12.06 -5.19 1.56
C THR A 90 13.08 -5.10 2.69
N ASP A 91 14.35 -5.26 2.37
CA ASP A 91 15.48 -5.08 3.29
C ASP A 91 15.64 -3.64 3.82
N LYS A 92 14.91 -2.69 3.23
CA LYS A 92 14.98 -1.25 3.56
C LYS A 92 14.02 -0.82 4.65
N VAL A 93 13.01 -1.62 4.96
CA VAL A 93 11.91 -1.28 5.88
C VAL A 93 11.77 -2.34 6.95
N SER A 94 11.72 -1.91 8.20
CA SER A 94 11.31 -2.73 9.35
C SER A 94 9.91 -2.35 9.77
N ILE A 95 9.11 -3.33 10.20
CA ILE A 95 7.77 -3.09 10.74
C ILE A 95 7.60 -3.73 12.11
N LYS A 96 6.57 -3.27 12.82
CA LYS A 96 5.92 -3.93 13.94
C LYS A 96 4.42 -3.83 13.77
N LEU A 97 3.69 -4.81 14.26
CA LEU A 97 2.24 -4.75 14.40
C LEU A 97 1.92 -4.76 15.90
N ILE A 98 1.23 -3.72 16.38
CA ILE A 98 0.94 -3.57 17.81
C ILE A 98 -0.56 -3.49 18.09
N ASP A 99 -0.94 -3.93 19.28
CA ASP A 99 -2.29 -3.76 19.84
C ASP A 99 -2.52 -2.34 20.39
N GLU A 100 -3.66 -2.11 21.03
CA GLU A 100 -4.03 -0.84 21.65
C GLU A 100 -3.18 -0.49 22.88
N ASN A 101 -2.53 -1.49 23.49
CA ASN A 101 -1.65 -1.33 24.66
C ASN A 101 -0.19 -1.15 24.25
N GLY A 102 0.13 -1.18 22.96
CA GLY A 102 1.47 -1.06 22.43
C GLY A 102 2.28 -2.37 22.43
N HIS A 103 1.65 -3.52 22.70
CA HIS A 103 2.31 -4.82 22.64
C HIS A 103 2.26 -5.38 21.23
N GLU A 104 3.32 -6.06 20.81
CA GLU A 104 3.33 -6.76 19.53
C GLU A 104 2.23 -7.84 19.51
N VAL A 105 1.42 -7.85 18.41
CA VAL A 105 0.36 -8.83 18.23
C VAL A 105 0.94 -10.20 17.87
N SER A 106 0.17 -11.26 18.10
CA SER A 106 0.51 -12.61 17.67
C SER A 106 0.48 -12.72 16.14
N GLU A 107 1.21 -13.69 15.60
CA GLU A 107 1.28 -13.97 14.17
C GLU A 107 -0.13 -14.11 13.54
N GLY A 108 -0.36 -13.45 12.42
CA GLY A 108 -1.63 -13.42 11.72
C GLY A 108 -2.70 -12.49 12.32
N ALA A 109 -2.53 -12.02 13.55
CA ALA A 109 -3.46 -11.08 14.16
C ALA A 109 -3.31 -9.67 13.57
N PRO A 110 -4.41 -8.89 13.46
CA PRO A 110 -4.34 -7.51 13.03
C PRO A 110 -3.77 -6.60 14.13
N GLY A 111 -2.95 -5.63 13.75
CA GLY A 111 -2.40 -4.62 14.63
C GLY A 111 -2.11 -3.32 13.91
N GLU A 112 -1.88 -2.24 14.66
CA GLU A 112 -1.40 -1.00 14.07
C GLU A 112 -0.02 -1.21 13.46
N LEU A 113 0.12 -0.81 12.21
CA LEU A 113 1.38 -0.85 11.49
C LEU A 113 2.31 0.26 11.97
N LEU A 114 3.44 -0.13 12.52
CA LEU A 114 4.57 0.76 12.77
C LEU A 114 5.65 0.50 11.73
N VAL A 115 6.26 1.55 11.21
CA VAL A 115 7.33 1.43 10.21
C VAL A 115 8.54 2.28 10.56
N ARG A 116 9.72 1.83 10.12
CA ARG A 116 10.95 2.61 10.14
C ARG A 116 11.92 2.14 9.06
N ALA A 117 12.90 2.95 8.70
CA ALA A 117 14.02 2.48 7.90
C ALA A 117 14.88 1.47 8.68
N THR A 118 15.45 0.51 7.97
CA THR A 118 16.52 -0.35 8.50
C THR A 118 17.84 0.43 8.60
N GLY A 119 18.76 -0.04 9.46
CA GLY A 119 20.05 0.61 9.70
C GLY A 119 20.04 1.67 10.79
N ASP A 120 21.11 2.47 10.85
CA ASP A 120 21.38 3.37 11.99
C ASP A 120 20.47 4.59 12.07
N ASN A 121 19.87 4.99 10.95
CA ASN A 121 18.93 6.11 10.93
C ASN A 121 17.50 5.63 10.62
N PRO A 122 16.66 5.41 11.65
CA PRO A 122 15.29 4.92 11.47
C PRO A 122 14.37 5.85 10.69
N LYS A 123 14.74 7.13 10.55
CA LYS A 123 13.98 8.15 9.81
C LYS A 123 14.48 8.36 8.39
N TYR A 124 15.44 7.58 7.93
CA TYR A 124 15.99 7.74 6.58
C TYR A 124 14.93 7.55 5.50
N GLY A 125 14.72 8.59 4.67
CA GLY A 125 13.73 8.57 3.60
C GLY A 125 12.29 8.86 4.03
N PHE A 126 12.05 9.06 5.33
CA PHE A 126 10.75 9.45 5.90
C PHE A 126 10.65 10.97 6.04
N PHE A 127 9.46 11.50 6.35
CA PHE A 127 9.28 12.92 6.60
C PHE A 127 10.04 13.37 7.86
N SER A 128 10.44 14.64 7.89
CA SER A 128 11.18 15.19 9.04
C SER A 128 10.24 15.60 10.17
N HIS A 129 9.19 16.34 9.87
CA HIS A 129 8.24 16.86 10.84
C HIS A 129 7.01 17.47 10.15
N TYR A 130 5.93 17.64 10.87
CA TYR A 130 4.81 18.47 10.45
C TYR A 130 5.14 19.95 10.63
N PHE A 131 4.85 20.75 9.63
CA PHE A 131 5.14 22.19 9.65
C PHE A 131 4.41 22.87 10.81
N LYS A 132 5.15 23.54 11.69
CA LYS A 132 4.63 24.24 12.89
C LYS A 132 3.75 23.37 13.80
N ASN A 133 3.95 22.07 13.84
CA ASN A 133 3.18 21.16 14.68
C ASN A 133 4.09 20.09 15.30
N GLU A 134 4.85 20.50 16.30
CA GLU A 134 5.79 19.62 17.01
C GLU A 134 5.06 18.52 17.79
N ALA A 135 3.89 18.84 18.37
CA ALA A 135 3.10 17.87 19.13
C ALA A 135 2.67 16.68 18.24
N ALA A 136 2.06 16.97 17.06
CA ALA A 136 1.68 15.91 16.13
C ALA A 136 2.91 15.13 15.61
N THR A 137 4.04 15.82 15.42
CA THR A 137 5.28 15.14 15.01
C THR A 137 5.76 14.16 16.08
N ALA A 138 5.71 14.54 17.36
CA ALA A 138 6.09 13.68 18.47
C ALA A 138 5.12 12.51 18.66
N GLU A 139 3.83 12.72 18.40
CA GLU A 139 2.84 11.64 18.43
C GLU A 139 3.02 10.63 17.31
N THR A 140 3.39 11.10 16.12
CA THR A 140 3.60 10.24 14.95
C THR A 140 4.91 9.46 15.05
N TRP A 141 5.97 10.05 15.60
CA TRP A 141 7.25 9.39 15.84
C TRP A 141 7.47 9.11 17.33
N LYS A 142 7.24 7.86 17.74
CA LYS A 142 7.51 7.39 19.10
C LYS A 142 8.53 6.24 19.07
N ASP A 143 9.50 6.25 19.97
CA ASP A 143 10.49 5.18 20.15
C ASP A 143 11.19 4.74 18.86
N ASN A 144 11.47 5.72 17.97
CA ASN A 144 12.05 5.50 16.64
C ASN A 144 11.16 4.71 15.66
N TRP A 145 9.84 4.73 15.86
CA TRP A 145 8.85 4.15 14.97
C TRP A 145 7.85 5.21 14.51
N LEU A 146 7.52 5.17 13.22
CA LEU A 146 6.39 5.92 12.66
C LEU A 146 5.10 5.16 12.98
N HIS A 147 4.21 5.76 13.74
CA HIS A 147 2.85 5.30 13.98
C HIS A 147 1.98 5.70 12.79
N THR A 148 1.50 4.72 12.03
CA THR A 148 0.82 4.99 10.75
C THR A 148 -0.69 5.21 10.91
N GLY A 149 -1.28 4.69 11.99
CA GLY A 149 -2.73 4.62 12.16
C GLY A 149 -3.42 3.59 11.25
N ASP A 150 -2.68 2.89 10.41
CA ASP A 150 -3.23 1.82 9.57
C ASP A 150 -3.18 0.49 10.30
N VAL A 151 -4.28 -0.28 10.26
CA VAL A 151 -4.36 -1.63 10.82
C VAL A 151 -4.04 -2.63 9.72
N VAL A 152 -3.08 -3.49 9.98
CA VAL A 152 -2.52 -4.46 9.04
C VAL A 152 -2.41 -5.82 9.70
N ARG A 153 -2.52 -6.88 8.93
CA ARG A 153 -2.12 -8.23 9.34
C ARG A 153 -1.04 -8.77 8.44
N GLN A 154 -0.19 -9.63 8.98
CA GLN A 154 0.83 -10.35 8.21
C GLN A 154 0.40 -11.80 8.03
N GLY A 155 0.47 -12.33 6.83
CA GLY A 155 0.23 -13.73 6.53
C GLY A 155 1.48 -14.60 6.77
N GLU A 156 1.30 -15.91 6.83
CA GLU A 156 2.37 -16.91 7.03
C GLU A 156 3.50 -16.81 5.98
N ASP A 157 3.16 -16.38 4.77
CA ASP A 157 4.13 -16.17 3.68
C ASP A 157 4.86 -14.83 3.76
N GLY A 158 4.60 -14.04 4.82
CA GLY A 158 5.16 -12.70 5.03
C GLY A 158 4.45 -11.58 4.26
N SER A 159 3.38 -11.88 3.51
CA SER A 159 2.58 -10.88 2.82
C SER A 159 1.79 -10.02 3.80
N LEU A 160 1.67 -8.73 3.50
CA LEU A 160 0.99 -7.74 4.32
C LEU A 160 -0.36 -7.38 3.71
N TYR A 161 -1.39 -7.31 4.55
CA TYR A 161 -2.77 -7.07 4.13
C TYR A 161 -3.35 -5.90 4.91
N PHE A 162 -3.86 -4.91 4.18
CA PHE A 162 -4.58 -3.81 4.80
C PHE A 162 -5.92 -4.29 5.34
N VAL A 163 -6.24 -3.91 6.58
CA VAL A 163 -7.47 -4.27 7.27
C VAL A 163 -8.36 -3.06 7.46
N ASP A 164 -7.83 -1.98 8.06
CA ASP A 164 -8.61 -0.77 8.38
C ASP A 164 -7.66 0.43 8.63
N ARG A 165 -8.26 1.58 8.86
CA ARG A 165 -7.56 2.79 9.33
C ARG A 165 -8.24 3.32 10.60
N ARG A 166 -7.42 3.63 11.63
CA ARG A 166 -7.89 4.22 12.91
C ARG A 166 -8.13 5.73 12.79
#